data_ccb8920f577b20a4a96949668ada9400
#
_entry.id   ccb8920f577b20a4a96949668ada9400
#
_cell.length_a   1.000
_cell.length_b   1.000
_cell.length_c   1.000
_cell.angle_alpha   90.00
_cell.angle_beta   90.00
_cell.angle_gamma   90.00
#
_symmetry.space_group_name_H-M   'P 1'
#
loop_
_entity.id
_entity.type
_entity.pdbx_description
1 polymer ?
#
loop_
_entity_poly.entity_id
_entity_poly.type
_entity_poly.pdbx_seq_one_letter_code
_entity_poly.pdbx_strand_id
1 'polypeptide(L)'
;MKRKTLRGRSEGSIHPYVTESESRKQHSDSPLCNSLITYLISLLSLLALPALGQNPFTPVATDGDRIVLTTAIERADEITFVIRPIEHGVWVDQNGDGQFQREEMASNPEDDLDDPGQFLVTFRVTSPQITIYGKIDQLLIPDCKMTSVDLTHATALKTLEAYRNEISSITTPAGLPLEDLWLADNKLQGIDFSNCSKLWFIELYNNQISEEAMTKAFSTLQHAAPVADPELDIPEPTIQVIDTHSDHEGNVCNVDAVAHAKSLGWAVYDLAGDTQNWIGEPYEGSPVGITPISSQLPTYSRTPEAIRLDALEPHSTITLYDMEGRTLQEFTTSTSTVTILLSAEQSATPYLLTIQSPEGQRVSVKL
;
A
#
# COMPACT_ATOMS: atom_id res chain seq x y z
N MET A 1 -19.79 31.49 -40.44
CA MET A 1 -19.88 30.02 -40.46
C MET A 1 -18.46 29.46 -40.35
N LYS A 2 -17.98 29.14 -39.15
CA LYS A 2 -16.70 28.45 -38.90
C LYS A 2 -17.03 27.07 -38.33
N ARG A 3 -16.73 26.03 -39.10
CA ARG A 3 -16.81 24.64 -38.63
C ARG A 3 -15.74 24.40 -37.56
N LYS A 4 -16.16 24.10 -36.35
CA LYS A 4 -15.30 23.50 -35.32
C LYS A 4 -15.17 22.02 -35.63
N THR A 5 -13.98 21.59 -35.98
CA THR A 5 -13.57 20.20 -35.99
C THR A 5 -13.39 19.77 -34.52
N LEU A 6 -14.21 18.86 -34.06
CA LEU A 6 -14.02 18.13 -32.80
C LEU A 6 -12.85 17.16 -33.02
N ARG A 7 -11.72 17.46 -32.45
CA ARG A 7 -10.65 16.46 -32.23
C ARG A 7 -11.19 15.46 -31.20
N GLY A 8 -11.10 14.19 -31.53
CA GLY A 8 -11.41 13.11 -30.60
C GLY A 8 -10.51 13.23 -29.35
N ARG A 9 -11.12 13.16 -28.20
CA ARG A 9 -10.42 12.97 -26.93
C ARG A 9 -9.78 11.59 -26.96
N SER A 10 -8.46 11.53 -26.71
CA SER A 10 -7.81 10.34 -26.23
C SER A 10 -8.49 9.98 -24.91
N GLU A 11 -9.00 8.77 -24.79
CA GLU A 11 -9.48 8.22 -23.53
C GLU A 11 -8.25 8.09 -22.62
N GLY A 12 -8.03 9.10 -21.78
CA GLY A 12 -7.07 9.06 -20.70
C GLY A 12 -7.44 7.96 -19.72
N SER A 13 -6.44 7.46 -19.04
CA SER A 13 -6.48 6.51 -17.94
C SER A 13 -7.79 6.60 -17.15
N ILE A 14 -8.68 5.62 -17.33
CA ILE A 14 -9.84 5.48 -16.49
C ILE A 14 -9.32 4.74 -15.26
N HIS A 15 -8.99 5.48 -14.20
CA HIS A 15 -8.97 4.88 -12.87
C HIS A 15 -10.37 4.32 -12.63
N PRO A 16 -10.52 3.01 -12.41
CA PRO A 16 -11.80 2.47 -12.02
C PRO A 16 -11.99 2.76 -10.52
N TYR A 17 -12.30 4.02 -10.17
CA TYR A 17 -12.93 4.28 -8.88
C TYR A 17 -14.31 3.64 -8.92
N VAL A 18 -14.35 2.36 -8.64
CA VAL A 18 -15.57 1.67 -8.28
C VAL A 18 -15.97 2.23 -6.92
N THR A 19 -17.09 2.94 -6.90
CA THR A 19 -17.72 3.39 -5.66
C THR A 19 -17.95 2.18 -4.75
N GLU A 20 -17.11 2.04 -3.74
CA GLU A 20 -17.12 0.93 -2.76
C GLU A 20 -18.29 0.96 -1.77
N SER A 21 -19.35 1.72 -2.03
CA SER A 21 -20.48 1.78 -1.07
C SER A 21 -21.28 0.47 -0.89
N GLU A 22 -20.99 -0.58 -1.65
CA GLU A 22 -21.70 -1.86 -1.53
C GLU A 22 -20.83 -3.08 -1.14
N SER A 23 -19.49 -2.99 -1.09
CA SER A 23 -18.65 -4.18 -0.86
C SER A 23 -18.18 -4.41 0.57
N ARG A 24 -18.38 -3.46 1.50
CA ARG A 24 -17.95 -3.62 2.91
C ARG A 24 -18.79 -4.60 3.76
N LYS A 25 -19.74 -5.35 3.21
CA LYS A 25 -20.59 -6.28 3.98
C LYS A 25 -20.41 -7.76 3.72
N GLN A 26 -19.43 -8.17 2.93
CA GLN A 26 -19.17 -9.61 2.72
C GLN A 26 -17.68 -9.90 2.65
N HIS A 27 -17.00 -9.95 3.79
CA HIS A 27 -15.82 -10.75 3.97
C HIS A 27 -16.25 -12.19 4.24
N SER A 28 -16.38 -12.97 3.20
CA SER A 28 -16.26 -14.42 3.21
C SER A 28 -16.02 -14.88 1.79
N ASP A 29 -14.83 -15.41 1.57
CA ASP A 29 -14.44 -16.32 0.50
C ASP A 29 -15.33 -16.36 -0.74
N SER A 30 -14.99 -15.57 -1.76
CA SER A 30 -15.49 -15.89 -3.09
C SER A 30 -14.50 -15.50 -4.19
N PRO A 31 -14.16 -16.48 -5.05
CA PRO A 31 -13.29 -16.31 -6.20
C PRO A 31 -14.07 -15.74 -7.38
N LEU A 32 -14.56 -14.50 -7.28
CA LEU A 32 -15.47 -13.93 -8.30
C LEU A 32 -14.88 -12.76 -9.10
N CYS A 33 -13.58 -12.52 -9.05
CA CYS A 33 -12.97 -11.55 -9.96
C CYS A 33 -12.68 -12.10 -11.38
N ASN A 34 -12.79 -13.40 -11.59
CA ASN A 34 -12.37 -14.05 -12.85
C ASN A 34 -13.47 -14.36 -13.86
N SER A 35 -14.73 -13.97 -13.65
CA SER A 35 -15.82 -14.58 -14.43
C SER A 35 -16.39 -13.76 -15.58
N LEU A 36 -16.08 -12.49 -15.74
CA LEU A 36 -16.73 -11.66 -16.78
C LEU A 36 -15.82 -11.24 -17.96
N ILE A 37 -14.51 -11.29 -17.79
CA ILE A 37 -13.56 -10.97 -18.88
C ILE A 37 -13.19 -12.22 -19.69
N THR A 38 -13.28 -13.40 -19.13
CA THR A 38 -12.88 -14.68 -19.77
C THR A 38 -13.80 -15.09 -20.93
N TYR A 39 -15.02 -14.59 -21.02
CA TYR A 39 -15.98 -15.03 -22.05
C TYR A 39 -15.88 -14.29 -23.40
N LEU A 40 -15.15 -13.18 -23.47
CA LEU A 40 -15.04 -12.42 -24.74
C LEU A 40 -13.76 -12.70 -25.53
N ILE A 41 -12.76 -13.35 -24.96
CA ILE A 41 -11.45 -13.56 -25.61
C ILE A 41 -11.31 -14.94 -26.25
N SER A 42 -12.13 -15.94 -25.89
CA SER A 42 -11.98 -17.31 -26.36
C SER A 42 -12.50 -17.59 -27.80
N LEU A 43 -13.01 -16.59 -28.53
CA LEU A 43 -13.59 -16.81 -29.86
C LEU A 43 -12.79 -16.20 -31.02
N LEU A 44 -11.67 -15.54 -30.80
CA LEU A 44 -10.89 -14.90 -31.89
C LEU A 44 -9.51 -15.52 -32.18
N SER A 45 -9.16 -16.65 -31.61
CA SER A 45 -7.83 -17.25 -31.79
C SER A 45 -7.70 -18.32 -32.90
N LEU A 46 -8.69 -18.46 -33.79
CA LEU A 46 -8.54 -19.32 -34.97
C LEU A 46 -8.68 -18.50 -36.24
N LEU A 47 -7.61 -18.46 -37.03
CA LEU A 47 -7.43 -17.90 -38.37
C LEU A 47 -6.73 -16.53 -38.43
N ALA A 48 -5.42 -16.50 -38.12
CA ALA A 48 -4.56 -15.53 -38.78
C ALA A 48 -3.48 -16.28 -39.57
N LEU A 49 -3.69 -16.34 -40.87
CA LEU A 49 -2.59 -16.51 -41.84
C LEU A 49 -1.64 -15.32 -41.63
N PRO A 50 -0.30 -15.51 -41.64
CA PRO A 50 0.61 -14.38 -41.52
C PRO A 50 0.39 -13.45 -42.71
N ALA A 51 -0.09 -12.25 -42.45
CA ALA A 51 -0.09 -11.17 -43.43
C ALA A 51 1.39 -10.86 -43.79
N LEU A 52 1.74 -11.00 -45.04
CA LEU A 52 3.05 -10.57 -45.57
C LEU A 52 3.17 -9.05 -45.34
N GLY A 53 3.95 -8.65 -44.34
CA GLY A 53 4.22 -7.24 -44.04
C GLY A 53 4.31 -6.84 -42.55
N GLN A 54 4.01 -7.73 -41.61
CA GLN A 54 4.19 -7.41 -40.19
C GLN A 54 5.68 -7.48 -39.82
N ASN A 55 6.16 -6.46 -39.13
CA ASN A 55 7.49 -6.48 -38.54
C ASN A 55 7.58 -7.67 -37.56
N PRO A 56 8.60 -8.54 -37.67
CA PRO A 56 8.75 -9.65 -36.74
C PRO A 56 9.01 -9.08 -35.33
N PHE A 57 8.31 -9.60 -34.31
CA PHE A 57 8.62 -9.29 -32.94
C PHE A 57 10.08 -9.72 -32.65
N THR A 58 10.88 -8.78 -32.15
CA THR A 58 12.26 -9.02 -31.74
C THR A 58 12.34 -8.73 -30.25
N PRO A 59 12.50 -9.74 -29.38
CA PRO A 59 12.55 -9.53 -27.93
C PRO A 59 13.79 -8.70 -27.56
N VAL A 60 13.62 -7.81 -26.57
CA VAL A 60 14.77 -7.11 -25.99
C VAL A 60 15.68 -8.08 -25.23
N ALA A 61 16.95 -7.68 -25.05
CA ALA A 61 17.95 -8.48 -24.36
C ALA A 61 17.66 -8.53 -22.83
N THR A 62 18.05 -9.64 -22.20
CA THR A 62 17.81 -9.88 -20.77
C THR A 62 18.76 -9.15 -19.82
N ASP A 63 19.83 -8.55 -20.34
CA ASP A 63 20.82 -7.77 -19.58
C ASP A 63 20.53 -6.26 -19.55
N GLY A 64 19.45 -5.82 -20.22
CA GLY A 64 18.98 -4.43 -20.26
C GLY A 64 18.01 -4.05 -19.13
N ASP A 65 17.12 -3.11 -19.46
CA ASP A 65 16.04 -2.70 -18.59
C ASP A 65 15.16 -3.89 -18.20
N ARG A 66 14.86 -4.01 -16.90
CA ARG A 66 13.96 -5.05 -16.39
C ARG A 66 13.39 -4.70 -15.03
N ILE A 67 12.25 -5.28 -14.73
CA ILE A 67 11.61 -5.25 -13.41
C ILE A 67 11.41 -6.68 -12.96
N VAL A 68 11.81 -6.98 -11.72
CA VAL A 68 11.61 -8.32 -11.13
C VAL A 68 10.53 -8.26 -10.06
N LEU A 69 9.50 -9.06 -10.23
CA LEU A 69 8.38 -9.19 -9.32
C LEU A 69 8.44 -10.55 -8.63
N THR A 70 8.09 -10.59 -7.35
CA THR A 70 7.88 -11.87 -6.65
C THR A 70 6.44 -11.91 -6.15
N THR A 71 5.72 -12.98 -6.44
CA THR A 71 4.34 -13.18 -6.01
C THR A 71 4.20 -14.38 -5.07
N ALA A 72 3.24 -14.27 -4.13
CA ALA A 72 2.78 -15.38 -3.29
C ALA A 72 1.61 -16.15 -3.90
N ILE A 73 1.19 -15.83 -5.13
CA ILE A 73 0.15 -16.59 -5.83
C ILE A 73 0.61 -18.04 -6.00
N GLU A 74 -0.28 -18.99 -5.68
CA GLU A 74 0.01 -20.39 -5.82
C GLU A 74 0.11 -20.83 -7.29
N ARG A 75 0.90 -21.89 -7.51
CA ARG A 75 1.05 -22.46 -8.84
C ARG A 75 -0.29 -22.83 -9.47
N ALA A 76 -0.43 -22.50 -10.76
CA ALA A 76 -1.61 -22.71 -11.59
C ALA A 76 -2.78 -21.74 -11.38
N ASP A 77 -2.72 -20.84 -10.40
CA ASP A 77 -3.64 -19.71 -10.34
C ASP A 77 -3.30 -18.67 -11.42
N GLU A 78 -4.29 -17.91 -11.82
CA GLU A 78 -4.14 -16.86 -12.83
C GLU A 78 -3.73 -15.54 -12.20
N ILE A 79 -2.83 -14.83 -12.86
CA ILE A 79 -2.47 -13.46 -12.54
C ILE A 79 -2.77 -12.55 -13.72
N THR A 80 -3.24 -11.34 -13.44
CA THR A 80 -3.51 -10.32 -14.45
C THR A 80 -3.00 -8.98 -13.95
N PHE A 81 -2.23 -8.29 -14.78
CA PHE A 81 -1.73 -6.95 -14.50
C PHE A 81 -1.55 -6.14 -15.80
N VAL A 82 -1.26 -4.85 -15.67
CA VAL A 82 -1.14 -3.95 -16.83
C VAL A 82 0.25 -3.33 -16.85
N ILE A 83 0.84 -3.25 -18.03
CA ILE A 83 2.06 -2.49 -18.30
C ILE A 83 1.82 -1.51 -19.45
N ARG A 84 2.65 -0.46 -19.54
CA ARG A 84 2.72 0.39 -20.73
C ARG A 84 4.13 0.36 -21.31
N PRO A 85 4.35 -0.45 -22.37
CA PRO A 85 5.63 -0.53 -23.06
C PRO A 85 5.92 0.77 -23.81
N ILE A 86 7.15 1.27 -23.70
CA ILE A 86 7.64 2.46 -24.43
C ILE A 86 8.79 2.14 -25.38
N GLU A 87 9.04 0.87 -25.61
CA GLU A 87 9.90 0.36 -26.66
C GLU A 87 9.33 -0.94 -27.24
N HIS A 88 9.75 -1.27 -28.46
CA HIS A 88 9.38 -2.55 -29.07
C HIS A 88 10.16 -3.71 -28.45
N GLY A 89 9.56 -4.88 -28.48
CA GLY A 89 10.22 -6.11 -28.02
C GLY A 89 10.16 -6.35 -26.52
N VAL A 90 9.34 -5.61 -25.77
CA VAL A 90 9.06 -5.87 -24.35
C VAL A 90 8.35 -7.20 -24.21
N TRP A 91 8.80 -8.02 -23.26
CA TRP A 91 8.24 -9.32 -22.95
C TRP A 91 8.27 -9.62 -21.46
N VAL A 92 7.42 -10.56 -21.03
CA VAL A 92 7.27 -10.95 -19.62
C VAL A 92 7.63 -12.41 -19.45
N ASP A 93 8.76 -12.70 -18.81
CA ASP A 93 9.16 -14.05 -18.41
C ASP A 93 8.23 -14.54 -17.30
N GLN A 94 7.28 -15.39 -17.68
CA GLN A 94 6.21 -15.89 -16.82
C GLN A 94 6.61 -17.17 -16.09
N ASN A 95 7.64 -17.84 -16.56
CA ASN A 95 8.08 -19.14 -16.06
C ASN A 95 9.42 -19.08 -15.32
N GLY A 96 10.13 -17.94 -15.39
CA GLY A 96 11.39 -17.68 -14.70
C GLY A 96 12.60 -18.37 -15.33
N ASP A 97 12.53 -18.74 -16.63
CA ASP A 97 13.62 -19.43 -17.32
C ASP A 97 14.60 -18.49 -18.06
N GLY A 98 14.25 -17.19 -18.14
CA GLY A 98 15.05 -16.16 -18.80
C GLY A 98 15.14 -16.30 -20.32
N GLN A 99 14.24 -17.07 -20.94
CA GLN A 99 14.19 -17.29 -22.38
C GLN A 99 12.85 -16.86 -22.94
N PHE A 100 12.85 -16.03 -23.95
CA PHE A 100 11.63 -15.55 -24.59
C PHE A 100 10.86 -16.69 -25.26
N GLN A 101 9.57 -16.80 -24.94
CA GLN A 101 8.59 -17.60 -25.67
C GLN A 101 7.54 -16.66 -26.28
N ARG A 102 6.88 -17.09 -27.35
CA ARG A 102 5.96 -16.23 -28.10
C ARG A 102 4.76 -15.75 -27.27
N GLU A 103 4.30 -16.56 -26.35
CA GLU A 103 3.22 -16.26 -25.40
C GLU A 103 3.60 -15.22 -24.35
N GLU A 104 4.89 -14.90 -24.22
CA GLU A 104 5.44 -13.94 -23.29
C GLU A 104 5.61 -12.53 -23.90
N MET A 105 5.23 -12.38 -25.15
CA MET A 105 5.23 -11.10 -25.85
C MET A 105 4.31 -10.11 -25.12
N ALA A 106 4.82 -8.92 -24.78
CA ALA A 106 4.11 -7.91 -24.01
C ALA A 106 4.20 -6.51 -24.63
N SER A 107 4.44 -6.44 -25.94
CA SER A 107 4.31 -5.24 -26.78
C SER A 107 3.99 -5.65 -28.21
N ASN A 108 3.31 -4.80 -28.97
CA ASN A 108 3.10 -5.06 -30.39
C ASN A 108 4.20 -4.42 -31.23
N PRO A 109 4.71 -5.08 -32.28
CA PRO A 109 5.74 -4.51 -33.15
C PRO A 109 5.27 -3.28 -33.93
N GLU A 110 3.96 -3.04 -34.00
CA GLU A 110 3.33 -1.96 -34.76
C GLU A 110 2.80 -0.83 -33.87
N ASP A 111 2.99 -0.91 -32.54
CA ASP A 111 2.55 0.15 -31.63
C ASP A 111 3.29 1.47 -31.91
N ASP A 112 2.54 2.57 -31.84
CA ASP A 112 3.09 3.91 -31.88
C ASP A 112 3.73 4.24 -30.52
N LEU A 113 5.06 4.32 -30.46
CA LEU A 113 5.80 4.59 -29.22
C LEU A 113 5.69 6.05 -28.75
N ASP A 114 5.18 6.95 -29.58
CA ASP A 114 4.87 8.33 -29.20
C ASP A 114 3.52 8.44 -28.46
N ASP A 115 2.63 7.42 -28.63
CA ASP A 115 1.37 7.28 -27.90
C ASP A 115 1.13 5.78 -27.58
N PRO A 116 1.97 5.19 -26.72
CA PRO A 116 1.90 3.77 -26.43
C PRO A 116 0.64 3.43 -25.63
N GLY A 117 -0.07 2.41 -26.08
CA GLY A 117 -1.19 1.85 -25.35
C GLY A 117 -0.77 1.03 -24.15
N GLN A 118 -1.72 0.77 -23.25
CA GLN A 118 -1.55 -0.19 -22.16
C GLN A 118 -1.66 -1.62 -22.70
N PHE A 119 -0.86 -2.52 -22.15
CA PHE A 119 -0.85 -3.95 -22.49
C PHE A 119 -1.28 -4.78 -21.27
N LEU A 120 -2.37 -5.53 -21.44
CA LEU A 120 -2.88 -6.45 -20.42
C LEU A 120 -2.11 -7.77 -20.47
N VAL A 121 -1.41 -8.10 -19.41
CA VAL A 121 -0.68 -9.36 -19.22
C VAL A 121 -1.52 -10.30 -18.37
N THR A 122 -1.85 -11.46 -18.90
CA THR A 122 -2.62 -12.50 -18.18
C THR A 122 -2.00 -13.87 -18.42
N PHE A 123 -1.66 -14.61 -17.36
CA PHE A 123 -1.11 -15.96 -17.45
C PHE A 123 -1.35 -16.77 -16.18
N ARG A 124 -1.11 -18.07 -16.25
CA ARG A 124 -1.08 -18.95 -15.07
C ARG A 124 0.31 -18.97 -14.46
N VAL A 125 0.37 -18.71 -13.15
CA VAL A 125 1.64 -18.68 -12.41
C VAL A 125 2.29 -20.07 -12.42
N THR A 126 3.51 -20.13 -12.91
CA THR A 126 4.36 -21.35 -12.90
C THR A 126 5.65 -21.15 -12.11
N SER A 127 6.05 -19.88 -11.91
CA SER A 127 7.18 -19.44 -11.11
C SER A 127 6.72 -18.35 -10.13
N PRO A 128 7.23 -18.30 -8.89
CA PRO A 128 6.97 -17.16 -8.01
C PRO A 128 7.66 -15.87 -8.47
N GLN A 129 8.66 -15.99 -9.33
CA GLN A 129 9.37 -14.84 -9.91
C GLN A 129 8.88 -14.60 -11.33
N ILE A 130 8.55 -13.36 -11.62
CA ILE A 130 8.09 -12.84 -12.90
C ILE A 130 9.05 -11.70 -13.27
N THR A 131 9.59 -11.71 -14.48
CA THR A 131 10.49 -10.65 -14.93
C THR A 131 9.93 -9.96 -16.17
N ILE A 132 9.77 -8.66 -16.10
CA ILE A 132 9.42 -7.82 -17.25
C ILE A 132 10.73 -7.32 -17.85
N TYR A 133 11.02 -7.67 -19.08
CA TYR A 133 12.19 -7.22 -19.82
C TYR A 133 11.82 -6.10 -20.79
N GLY A 134 12.61 -5.03 -20.75
CA GLY A 134 12.45 -3.85 -21.58
C GLY A 134 11.84 -2.67 -20.84
N LYS A 135 11.78 -1.53 -21.52
CA LYS A 135 11.31 -0.27 -20.95
C LYS A 135 9.81 -0.18 -20.95
N ILE A 136 9.30 0.02 -19.76
CA ILE A 136 7.89 0.40 -19.51
C ILE A 136 7.89 1.69 -18.69
N ASP A 137 6.89 2.53 -18.85
CA ASP A 137 6.73 3.73 -18.03
C ASP A 137 5.55 3.63 -17.05
N GLN A 138 4.67 2.61 -17.18
CA GLN A 138 3.63 2.28 -16.21
C GLN A 138 3.66 0.79 -15.87
N LEU A 139 3.46 0.49 -14.57
CA LEU A 139 3.26 -0.84 -14.04
C LEU A 139 2.11 -0.80 -13.03
N LEU A 140 1.02 -1.49 -13.34
CA LEU A 140 -0.18 -1.58 -12.52
C LEU A 140 -0.40 -3.04 -12.12
N ILE A 141 -0.12 -3.36 -10.87
CA ILE A 141 -0.15 -4.73 -10.29
C ILE A 141 -1.00 -4.80 -9.01
N PRO A 142 -2.18 -4.16 -8.94
CA PRO A 142 -3.01 -4.25 -7.76
C PRO A 142 -3.55 -5.67 -7.54
N ASP A 143 -3.75 -6.07 -6.28
CA ASP A 143 -4.33 -7.36 -5.90
C ASP A 143 -3.61 -8.61 -6.48
N CYS A 144 -2.32 -8.51 -6.78
CA CYS A 144 -1.52 -9.57 -7.39
C CYS A 144 -0.73 -10.41 -6.38
N LYS A 145 -0.98 -10.26 -5.07
CA LYS A 145 -0.22 -10.91 -3.99
C LYS A 145 1.30 -10.79 -4.16
N MET A 146 1.74 -9.64 -4.67
CA MET A 146 3.17 -9.36 -4.79
C MET A 146 3.80 -9.23 -3.41
N THR A 147 4.97 -9.82 -3.22
CA THR A 147 5.74 -9.77 -1.97
C THR A 147 6.96 -8.86 -2.07
N SER A 148 7.47 -8.65 -3.29
CA SER A 148 8.54 -7.69 -3.56
C SER A 148 8.50 -7.16 -4.99
N VAL A 149 9.05 -5.95 -5.17
CA VAL A 149 9.25 -5.30 -6.47
C VAL A 149 10.69 -4.80 -6.52
N ASP A 150 11.49 -5.36 -7.42
CA ASP A 150 12.86 -4.93 -7.67
C ASP A 150 12.93 -4.10 -8.95
N LEU A 151 13.15 -2.81 -8.79
CA LEU A 151 13.28 -1.82 -9.84
C LEU A 151 14.75 -1.48 -10.16
N THR A 152 15.73 -2.20 -9.61
CA THR A 152 17.17 -1.86 -9.71
C THR A 152 17.62 -1.61 -11.15
N HIS A 153 16.99 -2.24 -12.12
CA HIS A 153 17.29 -2.08 -13.54
C HIS A 153 16.17 -1.41 -14.34
N ALA A 154 15.19 -0.79 -13.69
CA ALA A 154 14.16 0.00 -14.36
C ALA A 154 14.67 1.43 -14.52
N THR A 155 14.75 1.93 -15.75
CA THR A 155 15.27 3.29 -16.01
C THR A 155 14.20 4.26 -16.51
N ALA A 156 13.00 3.78 -16.81
CA ALA A 156 11.97 4.55 -17.48
C ALA A 156 10.63 4.62 -16.75
N LEU A 157 10.46 3.85 -15.64
CA LEU A 157 9.18 3.75 -14.92
C LEU A 157 8.81 5.09 -14.29
N LYS A 158 7.58 5.56 -14.57
CA LYS A 158 6.98 6.79 -14.07
C LYS A 158 5.86 6.51 -13.08
N THR A 159 5.04 5.51 -13.35
CA THR A 159 3.89 5.12 -12.52
C THR A 159 4.07 3.71 -12.00
N LEU A 160 3.95 3.54 -10.68
CA LEU A 160 3.83 2.25 -10.03
C LEU A 160 2.54 2.21 -9.20
N GLU A 161 1.55 1.43 -9.64
CA GLU A 161 0.36 1.10 -8.86
C GLU A 161 0.48 -0.34 -8.35
N ALA A 162 0.75 -0.50 -7.06
CA ALA A 162 0.96 -1.79 -6.43
C ALA A 162 0.22 -1.92 -5.09
N TYR A 163 -0.90 -1.23 -4.95
CA TYR A 163 -1.74 -1.29 -3.76
C TYR A 163 -2.41 -2.66 -3.60
N ARG A 164 -2.85 -2.99 -2.38
CA ARG A 164 -3.47 -4.28 -2.00
C ARG A 164 -2.64 -5.50 -2.39
N ASN A 165 -1.39 -5.51 -1.94
CA ASN A 165 -0.45 -6.62 -2.11
C ASN A 165 0.14 -7.07 -0.76
N GLU A 166 1.20 -7.84 -0.79
CA GLU A 166 1.96 -8.29 0.36
C GLU A 166 3.39 -7.76 0.34
N ILE A 167 3.61 -6.60 -0.32
CA ILE A 167 4.95 -6.07 -0.57
C ILE A 167 5.56 -5.63 0.76
N SER A 168 6.71 -6.23 1.08
CA SER A 168 7.53 -5.87 2.25
C SER A 168 8.77 -5.08 1.89
N SER A 169 9.17 -5.05 0.61
CA SER A 169 10.34 -4.32 0.14
C SER A 169 10.22 -3.88 -1.32
N ILE A 170 10.74 -2.69 -1.60
CA ILE A 170 10.91 -2.14 -2.95
C ILE A 170 12.35 -1.66 -3.07
N THR A 171 13.01 -2.00 -4.18
CA THR A 171 14.36 -1.55 -4.48
C THR A 171 14.34 -0.63 -5.69
N THR A 172 14.92 0.57 -5.61
CA THR A 172 14.93 1.58 -6.66
C THR A 172 16.35 1.88 -7.15
N PRO A 173 16.57 2.06 -8.47
CA PRO A 173 17.84 2.53 -8.99
C PRO A 173 18.03 4.04 -8.76
N ALA A 174 19.27 4.51 -8.84
CA ALA A 174 19.54 5.94 -8.79
C ALA A 174 18.92 6.65 -10.01
N GLY A 175 18.18 7.74 -9.75
CA GLY A 175 17.60 8.58 -10.77
C GLY A 175 16.37 7.98 -11.47
N LEU A 176 15.66 7.06 -10.83
CA LEU A 176 14.38 6.55 -11.31
C LEU A 176 13.41 7.71 -11.57
N PRO A 177 12.84 7.86 -12.79
CA PRO A 177 11.95 8.96 -13.11
C PRO A 177 10.51 8.78 -12.58
N LEU A 178 10.35 8.10 -11.44
CA LEU A 178 9.07 7.82 -10.84
C LEU A 178 8.37 9.13 -10.46
N GLU A 179 7.14 9.28 -10.95
CA GLU A 179 6.27 10.44 -10.79
C GLU A 179 5.17 10.19 -9.76
N ASP A 180 4.58 9.00 -9.77
CA ASP A 180 3.54 8.59 -8.82
C ASP A 180 3.73 7.16 -8.33
N LEU A 181 3.38 6.93 -7.05
CA LEU A 181 3.69 5.71 -6.33
C LEU A 181 2.53 5.32 -5.39
N TRP A 182 1.80 4.26 -5.73
CA TRP A 182 0.62 3.77 -5.03
C TRP A 182 0.93 2.46 -4.32
N LEU A 183 1.12 2.50 -3.00
CA LEU A 183 1.57 1.39 -2.18
C LEU A 183 0.67 1.12 -0.97
N ALA A 184 -0.53 1.68 -0.93
CA ALA A 184 -1.47 1.40 0.15
C ALA A 184 -1.77 -0.10 0.28
N ASP A 185 -2.20 -0.51 1.47
CA ASP A 185 -2.59 -1.90 1.75
C ASP A 185 -1.47 -2.91 1.41
N ASN A 186 -0.30 -2.72 2.01
CA ASN A 186 0.87 -3.60 1.85
C ASN A 186 1.50 -3.97 3.21
N LYS A 187 2.70 -4.54 3.21
CA LYS A 187 3.44 -4.96 4.41
C LYS A 187 4.77 -4.23 4.57
N LEU A 188 4.88 -3.00 4.04
CA LEU A 188 6.10 -2.21 4.11
C LEU A 188 6.43 -1.87 5.56
N GLN A 189 7.69 -2.06 5.95
CA GLN A 189 8.25 -1.64 7.23
C GLN A 189 9.18 -0.42 7.09
N GLY A 190 9.36 0.07 5.87
CA GLY A 190 10.15 1.25 5.52
C GLY A 190 10.27 1.38 4.02
N ILE A 191 10.69 2.55 3.56
CA ILE A 191 10.91 2.87 2.15
C ILE A 191 11.98 3.96 2.03
N ASP A 192 12.71 3.99 0.91
CA ASP A 192 13.73 4.99 0.60
C ASP A 192 13.35 5.74 -0.68
N PHE A 193 13.16 7.06 -0.57
CA PHE A 193 12.80 7.95 -1.67
C PHE A 193 14.00 8.68 -2.29
N SER A 194 15.22 8.45 -1.80
CA SER A 194 16.42 9.19 -2.21
C SER A 194 16.68 9.17 -3.72
N ASN A 195 16.21 8.14 -4.40
CA ASN A 195 16.40 7.92 -5.84
C ASN A 195 15.27 8.47 -6.72
N CYS A 196 14.19 9.01 -6.15
CA CYS A 196 12.94 9.33 -6.85
C CYS A 196 12.65 10.84 -6.82
N SER A 197 13.45 11.64 -7.53
CA SER A 197 13.35 13.11 -7.52
C SER A 197 12.21 13.71 -8.36
N LYS A 198 11.39 12.87 -9.00
CA LYS A 198 10.25 13.29 -9.83
C LYS A 198 8.91 13.04 -9.21
N LEU A 199 8.88 12.45 -7.99
CA LEU A 199 7.64 12.14 -7.30
C LEU A 199 6.84 13.42 -7.01
N TRP A 200 5.54 13.33 -7.24
CA TRP A 200 4.54 14.33 -6.88
C TRP A 200 3.32 13.68 -6.19
N PHE A 201 3.17 12.34 -6.26
CA PHE A 201 2.13 11.60 -5.56
C PHE A 201 2.69 10.34 -4.90
N ILE A 202 2.35 10.13 -3.62
CA ILE A 202 2.74 8.96 -2.83
C ILE A 202 1.54 8.49 -2.00
N GLU A 203 1.19 7.21 -2.11
CA GLU A 203 0.16 6.57 -1.31
C GLU A 203 0.77 5.46 -0.47
N LEU A 204 0.68 5.55 0.86
CA LEU A 204 1.36 4.65 1.80
C LEU A 204 0.47 4.09 2.91
N TYR A 205 -0.77 4.56 3.10
CA TYR A 205 -1.61 4.12 4.22
C TYR A 205 -1.79 2.61 4.27
N ASN A 206 -2.20 2.07 5.41
CA ASN A 206 -2.35 0.63 5.64
C ASN A 206 -1.06 -0.18 5.36
N ASN A 207 0.06 0.30 5.87
CA ASN A 207 1.33 -0.43 5.90
C ASN A 207 1.76 -0.68 7.36
N GLN A 208 3.03 -1.03 7.60
CA GLN A 208 3.57 -1.36 8.92
C GLN A 208 4.84 -0.54 9.22
N ILE A 209 4.87 0.73 8.78
CA ILE A 209 6.04 1.60 8.91
C ILE A 209 6.04 2.25 10.29
N SER A 210 6.98 1.84 11.15
CA SER A 210 7.13 2.40 12.49
C SER A 210 7.49 3.90 12.47
N GLU A 211 7.33 4.61 13.59
CA GLU A 211 7.70 6.03 13.72
C GLU A 211 9.16 6.30 13.29
N GLU A 212 10.09 5.48 13.75
CA GLU A 212 11.52 5.60 13.39
C GLU A 212 11.73 5.37 11.88
N ALA A 213 11.10 4.34 11.32
CA ALA A 213 11.20 4.01 9.90
C ALA A 213 10.54 5.09 9.02
N MET A 214 9.41 5.66 9.44
CA MET A 214 8.73 6.75 8.74
C MET A 214 9.56 8.05 8.76
N THR A 215 10.12 8.39 9.93
CA THR A 215 11.04 9.53 10.06
C THR A 215 12.26 9.36 9.14
N LYS A 216 12.82 8.15 9.08
CA LYS A 216 13.92 7.83 8.17
C LYS A 216 13.48 7.93 6.71
N ALA A 217 12.32 7.36 6.33
CA ALA A 217 11.79 7.43 4.99
C ALA A 217 11.60 8.89 4.54
N PHE A 218 10.97 9.71 5.39
CA PHE A 218 10.73 11.12 5.08
C PHE A 218 12.03 11.94 5.01
N SER A 219 13.06 11.57 5.76
CA SER A 219 14.39 12.21 5.63
C SER A 219 15.05 11.98 4.27
N THR A 220 14.59 10.99 3.50
CA THR A 220 15.07 10.71 2.14
C THR A 220 14.22 11.35 1.04
N LEU A 221 13.08 11.98 1.39
CA LEU A 221 12.24 12.69 0.44
C LEU A 221 13.03 13.79 -0.27
N GLN A 222 12.77 13.93 -1.55
CA GLN A 222 13.25 15.06 -2.34
C GLN A 222 12.20 16.18 -2.34
N HIS A 223 12.58 17.39 -2.81
CA HIS A 223 11.60 18.41 -3.10
C HIS A 223 10.51 17.84 -4.02
N ALA A 224 9.27 18.09 -3.67
CA ALA A 224 8.13 17.63 -4.43
C ALA A 224 8.20 18.16 -5.88
N ALA A 225 8.01 17.28 -6.85
CA ALA A 225 7.86 17.70 -8.24
C ALA A 225 6.49 18.37 -8.46
N PRO A 226 6.32 19.24 -9.46
CA PRO A 226 5.01 19.75 -9.83
C PRO A 226 4.07 18.58 -10.22
N VAL A 227 2.79 18.71 -9.88
CA VAL A 227 1.76 17.74 -10.30
C VAL A 227 1.82 17.58 -11.82
N ALA A 228 2.05 16.36 -12.27
CA ALA A 228 2.26 16.06 -13.69
C ALA A 228 0.96 15.72 -14.41
N ASP A 229 -0.06 15.21 -13.70
CA ASP A 229 -1.36 14.84 -14.26
C ASP A 229 -2.48 15.77 -13.75
N PRO A 230 -2.89 16.78 -14.54
CA PRO A 230 -3.96 17.69 -14.14
C PRO A 230 -5.36 17.05 -14.19
N GLU A 231 -5.52 15.83 -14.72
CA GLU A 231 -6.81 15.14 -14.79
C GLU A 231 -7.15 14.43 -13.49
N LEU A 232 -6.16 14.16 -12.62
CA LEU A 232 -6.36 13.52 -11.32
C LEU A 232 -7.00 14.42 -10.26
N ASP A 233 -7.23 15.71 -10.55
CA ASP A 233 -7.82 16.68 -9.62
C ASP A 233 -7.06 16.78 -8.28
N ILE A 234 -5.75 16.56 -8.32
CA ILE A 234 -4.84 16.73 -7.18
C ILE A 234 -4.30 18.16 -7.22
N PRO A 235 -4.59 19.01 -6.22
CA PRO A 235 -4.26 20.42 -6.28
C PRO A 235 -2.76 20.71 -6.06
N GLU A 236 -2.05 19.80 -5.40
CA GLU A 236 -0.65 19.98 -4.98
C GLU A 236 0.03 18.60 -4.78
N PRO A 237 1.37 18.54 -4.77
CA PRO A 237 2.07 17.29 -4.52
C PRO A 237 1.66 16.68 -3.18
N THR A 238 1.25 15.41 -3.19
CA THR A 238 0.50 14.78 -2.12
C THR A 238 1.17 13.51 -1.60
N ILE A 239 1.16 13.33 -0.28
CA ILE A 239 1.45 12.07 0.41
C ILE A 239 0.21 11.68 1.23
N GLN A 240 -0.41 10.55 0.91
CA GLN A 240 -1.41 9.89 1.75
C GLN A 240 -0.67 8.90 2.66
N VAL A 241 -0.42 9.27 3.90
CA VAL A 241 0.53 8.56 4.76
C VAL A 241 -0.13 7.57 5.71
N ILE A 242 -1.39 7.79 6.04
CA ILE A 242 -2.13 7.05 7.08
C ILE A 242 -3.62 7.00 6.76
N ASP A 243 -4.33 5.98 7.26
CA ASP A 243 -5.79 5.94 7.35
C ASP A 243 -6.22 5.69 8.80
N THR A 244 -6.50 6.75 9.55
CA THR A 244 -6.87 6.65 10.96
C THR A 244 -8.20 5.95 11.22
N HIS A 245 -9.01 5.67 10.19
CA HIS A 245 -10.26 4.92 10.29
C HIS A 245 -10.11 3.44 9.91
N SER A 246 -8.92 3.03 9.48
CA SER A 246 -8.65 1.64 9.12
C SER A 246 -8.20 0.81 10.32
N ASP A 247 -8.80 -0.36 10.51
CA ASP A 247 -8.35 -1.35 11.49
C ASP A 247 -7.02 -2.04 11.07
N HIS A 248 -6.56 -1.79 9.86
CA HIS A 248 -5.33 -2.37 9.30
C HIS A 248 -4.15 -1.40 9.29
N GLU A 249 -4.38 -0.14 9.71
CA GLU A 249 -3.33 0.87 9.74
C GLU A 249 -2.25 0.54 10.78
N GLY A 250 -1.01 0.42 10.30
CA GLY A 250 0.16 0.16 11.13
C GLY A 250 1.24 1.24 11.01
N ASN A 251 1.03 2.25 10.14
CA ASN A 251 1.95 3.36 9.99
C ASN A 251 1.89 4.32 11.16
N VAL A 252 3.07 4.85 11.52
CA VAL A 252 3.19 5.90 12.52
C VAL A 252 3.97 7.06 11.92
N CYS A 253 3.29 8.18 11.69
CA CYS A 253 3.90 9.39 11.16
C CYS A 253 3.76 10.53 12.17
N ASN A 254 4.88 11.00 12.71
CA ASN A 254 4.90 12.05 13.74
C ASN A 254 4.94 13.47 13.15
N VAL A 255 4.73 14.46 14.01
CA VAL A 255 4.68 15.90 13.61
C VAL A 255 5.99 16.37 12.96
N ASP A 256 7.15 15.83 13.37
CA ASP A 256 8.45 16.25 12.83
C ASP A 256 8.64 15.73 11.41
N ALA A 257 8.24 14.49 11.13
CA ALA A 257 8.25 13.91 9.80
C ALA A 257 7.32 14.69 8.86
N VAL A 258 6.09 14.98 9.30
CA VAL A 258 5.14 15.79 8.53
C VAL A 258 5.69 17.21 8.26
N ALA A 259 6.26 17.87 9.28
CA ALA A 259 6.85 19.18 9.11
C ALA A 259 8.02 19.17 8.11
N HIS A 260 8.84 18.11 8.12
CA HIS A 260 9.90 17.92 7.15
C HIS A 260 9.34 17.81 5.72
N ALA A 261 8.36 16.93 5.49
CA ALA A 261 7.73 16.77 4.17
C ALA A 261 7.13 18.10 3.67
N LYS A 262 6.40 18.82 4.52
CA LYS A 262 5.85 20.15 4.20
C LYS A 262 6.95 21.16 3.82
N SER A 263 8.12 21.11 4.46
CA SER A 263 9.26 21.98 4.13
C SER A 263 9.84 21.71 2.73
N LEU A 264 9.59 20.53 2.19
CA LEU A 264 9.98 20.09 0.84
C LEU A 264 8.88 20.31 -0.21
N GLY A 265 7.74 20.91 0.17
CA GLY A 265 6.62 21.23 -0.72
C GLY A 265 5.58 20.13 -0.86
N TRP A 266 5.56 19.15 0.06
CA TRP A 266 4.54 18.11 0.08
C TRP A 266 3.35 18.50 0.97
N ALA A 267 2.13 18.20 0.52
CA ALA A 267 0.95 18.12 1.35
C ALA A 267 0.81 16.69 1.89
N VAL A 268 0.51 16.56 3.19
CA VAL A 268 0.41 15.26 3.86
C VAL A 268 -1.01 15.04 4.33
N TYR A 269 -1.58 13.88 4.02
CA TYR A 269 -2.98 13.56 4.24
C TYR A 269 -3.17 12.27 5.03
N ASP A 270 -4.24 12.25 5.82
CA ASP A 270 -4.90 11.08 6.38
C ASP A 270 -6.09 10.74 5.47
N LEU A 271 -6.19 9.53 4.97
CA LEU A 271 -7.34 9.12 4.16
C LEU A 271 -8.65 9.22 4.96
N ALA A 272 -8.58 9.06 6.30
CA ALA A 272 -9.69 9.19 7.25
C ALA A 272 -10.92 8.32 6.90
N GLY A 273 -10.69 7.21 6.20
CA GLY A 273 -11.75 6.31 5.76
C GLY A 273 -12.70 6.93 4.74
N ASP A 274 -12.41 8.11 4.21
CA ASP A 274 -13.35 8.81 3.34
C ASP A 274 -13.24 8.35 1.89
N THR A 275 -14.33 7.77 1.42
CA THR A 275 -14.49 7.32 0.04
C THR A 275 -15.03 8.42 -0.89
N GLN A 276 -15.42 9.59 -0.37
CA GLN A 276 -15.95 10.70 -1.17
C GLN A 276 -14.88 11.72 -1.54
N ASN A 277 -13.91 11.92 -0.66
CA ASN A 277 -12.72 12.71 -0.93
C ASN A 277 -11.50 11.77 -0.91
N TRP A 278 -11.19 11.19 -2.04
CA TRP A 278 -10.10 10.22 -2.17
C TRP A 278 -8.71 10.75 -1.80
N ILE A 279 -8.53 12.08 -1.67
CA ILE A 279 -7.30 12.70 -1.18
C ILE A 279 -7.20 12.56 0.35
N GLY A 280 -8.34 12.60 1.06
CA GLY A 280 -8.41 12.56 2.52
C GLY A 280 -8.39 13.94 3.18
N GLU A 281 -8.08 13.97 4.48
CA GLU A 281 -8.01 15.18 5.29
C GLU A 281 -6.55 15.58 5.58
N PRO A 282 -6.21 16.88 5.64
CA PRO A 282 -4.86 17.32 5.97
C PRO A 282 -4.36 16.72 7.29
N TYR A 283 -3.18 16.10 7.26
CA TYR A 283 -2.58 15.44 8.41
C TYR A 283 -1.43 16.26 8.99
N GLU A 284 -1.46 16.45 10.33
CA GLU A 284 -0.44 17.23 11.04
C GLU A 284 0.60 16.36 11.76
N GLY A 285 0.43 15.05 11.76
CA GLY A 285 1.30 14.11 12.45
C GLY A 285 0.86 13.79 13.88
N SER A 286 1.20 12.60 14.35
CA SER A 286 1.04 12.24 15.76
C SER A 286 2.09 12.95 16.61
N PRO A 287 1.80 13.31 17.88
CA PRO A 287 2.81 13.88 18.79
C PRO A 287 4.03 12.96 18.90
N VAL A 288 5.24 13.53 18.92
CA VAL A 288 6.50 12.80 19.09
C VAL A 288 6.51 12.09 20.44
N GLY A 289 6.89 10.81 20.46
CA GLY A 289 6.97 10.03 21.70
C GLY A 289 5.63 9.47 22.19
N ILE A 290 4.56 9.58 21.40
CA ILE A 290 3.38 8.74 21.59
C ILE A 290 3.52 7.58 20.60
N THR A 291 4.13 6.50 21.06
CA THR A 291 3.98 5.20 20.39
C THR A 291 2.47 4.96 20.25
N PRO A 292 1.91 4.74 19.05
CA PRO A 292 0.52 4.31 18.96
C PRO A 292 0.42 3.09 19.86
N ILE A 293 -0.53 3.11 20.76
CA ILE A 293 -0.83 1.95 21.57
C ILE A 293 -0.98 0.81 20.58
N SER A 294 -0.08 -0.19 20.64
CA SER A 294 -0.31 -1.46 19.96
C SER A 294 -1.79 -1.76 20.17
N SER A 295 -2.54 -2.11 19.16
CA SER A 295 -4.01 -2.19 19.06
C SER A 295 -4.67 -3.11 20.10
N GLN A 296 -3.99 -3.45 21.15
CA GLN A 296 -4.52 -4.13 22.33
C GLN A 296 -4.48 -3.15 23.51
N LEU A 297 -5.53 -2.32 23.63
CA LEU A 297 -5.86 -1.72 24.91
C LEU A 297 -5.84 -2.83 25.96
N PRO A 298 -5.25 -2.58 27.16
CA PRO A 298 -5.32 -3.55 28.24
C PRO A 298 -6.74 -4.01 28.41
N THR A 299 -6.98 -5.29 28.22
CA THR A 299 -8.29 -5.88 28.42
C THR A 299 -8.43 -6.28 29.88
N TYR A 300 -9.63 -6.18 30.41
CA TYR A 300 -9.91 -6.61 31.78
C TYR A 300 -11.10 -7.53 31.85
N SER A 301 -11.06 -8.44 32.80
CA SER A 301 -12.21 -9.22 33.22
C SER A 301 -12.35 -9.14 34.73
N ARG A 302 -13.59 -9.01 35.23
CA ARG A 302 -13.90 -8.96 36.66
C ARG A 302 -14.75 -10.16 37.09
N THR A 303 -14.33 -10.78 38.16
CA THR A 303 -15.14 -11.72 38.96
C THR A 303 -15.37 -11.13 40.35
N PRO A 304 -16.24 -11.71 41.19
CA PRO A 304 -16.39 -11.26 42.58
C PRO A 304 -15.10 -11.31 43.40
N GLU A 305 -14.16 -12.15 43.03
CA GLU A 305 -12.95 -12.43 43.80
C GLU A 305 -11.69 -11.78 43.20
N ALA A 306 -11.73 -11.35 41.93
CA ALA A 306 -10.54 -10.85 41.26
C ALA A 306 -10.84 -9.96 40.05
N ILE A 307 -9.88 -9.10 39.75
CA ILE A 307 -9.76 -8.35 38.47
C ILE A 307 -8.55 -8.92 37.74
N ARG A 308 -8.75 -9.45 36.55
CA ARG A 308 -7.68 -9.87 35.66
C ARG A 308 -7.45 -8.82 34.60
N LEU A 309 -6.20 -8.45 34.41
CA LEU A 309 -5.73 -7.53 33.37
C LEU A 309 -4.83 -8.32 32.42
N ASP A 310 -5.04 -8.18 31.13
CA ASP A 310 -4.25 -8.80 30.06
C ASP A 310 -3.76 -7.72 29.10
N ALA A 311 -2.72 -8.02 28.32
CA ALA A 311 -2.09 -7.10 27.36
C ALA A 311 -1.50 -5.83 28.00
N LEU A 312 -0.93 -5.94 29.20
CA LEU A 312 -0.21 -4.87 29.88
C LEU A 312 1.21 -4.74 29.32
N GLU A 313 1.70 -3.51 29.24
CA GLU A 313 3.13 -3.27 28.99
C GLU A 313 3.93 -3.58 30.26
N PRO A 314 5.11 -4.22 30.14
CA PRO A 314 6.01 -4.39 31.27
C PRO A 314 6.36 -3.05 31.92
N HIS A 315 6.42 -3.01 33.25
CA HIS A 315 6.65 -1.80 34.05
C HIS A 315 5.50 -0.80 34.08
N SER A 316 4.29 -1.15 33.62
CA SER A 316 3.09 -0.33 33.83
C SER A 316 2.75 -0.22 35.32
N THR A 317 2.35 0.97 35.76
CA THR A 317 1.82 1.20 37.11
C THR A 317 0.31 1.03 37.11
N ILE A 318 -0.18 0.20 38.00
CA ILE A 318 -1.60 -0.13 38.15
C ILE A 318 -2.06 0.43 39.49
N THR A 319 -3.10 1.27 39.49
CA THR A 319 -3.67 1.85 40.71
C THR A 319 -5.17 1.62 40.77
N LEU A 320 -5.64 1.07 41.85
CA LEU A 320 -7.04 0.85 42.17
C LEU A 320 -7.51 1.88 43.20
N TYR A 321 -8.58 2.58 42.87
CA TYR A 321 -9.20 3.60 43.74
C TYR A 321 -10.63 3.18 44.14
N ASP A 322 -11.06 3.61 45.32
CA ASP A 322 -12.48 3.63 45.64
C ASP A 322 -13.20 4.80 44.95
N MET A 323 -14.52 4.86 45.11
CA MET A 323 -15.31 5.92 44.47
C MET A 323 -15.14 7.31 45.10
N GLU A 324 -14.48 7.39 46.26
CA GLU A 324 -14.08 8.64 46.91
C GLU A 324 -12.69 9.11 46.46
N GLY A 325 -12.03 8.33 45.56
CA GLY A 325 -10.69 8.68 45.01
C GLY A 325 -9.51 8.29 45.90
N ARG A 326 -9.73 7.49 46.94
CA ARG A 326 -8.66 6.98 47.79
C ARG A 326 -7.99 5.77 47.13
N THR A 327 -6.66 5.75 47.07
CA THR A 327 -5.88 4.63 46.58
C THR A 327 -6.04 3.41 47.50
N LEU A 328 -6.50 2.31 46.96
CA LEU A 328 -6.64 1.03 47.64
C LEU A 328 -5.42 0.14 47.43
N GLN A 329 -4.95 0.09 46.20
CA GLN A 329 -3.75 -0.65 45.81
C GLN A 329 -2.99 0.10 44.72
N GLU A 330 -1.67 0.05 44.76
CA GLU A 330 -0.79 0.55 43.72
C GLU A 330 0.45 -0.35 43.62
N PHE A 331 0.79 -0.76 42.38
CA PHE A 331 1.98 -1.56 42.13
C PHE A 331 2.39 -1.46 40.66
N THR A 332 3.65 -1.79 40.39
CA THR A 332 4.20 -1.84 39.03
C THR A 332 4.33 -3.30 38.61
N THR A 333 3.87 -3.63 37.40
CA THR A 333 3.97 -4.99 36.86
C THR A 333 5.19 -5.15 35.97
N SER A 334 5.81 -6.34 36.00
CA SER A 334 6.85 -6.74 35.05
C SER A 334 6.33 -7.72 33.98
N THR A 335 5.03 -8.03 34.02
CA THR A 335 4.40 -9.02 33.14
C THR A 335 3.24 -8.40 32.36
N SER A 336 2.90 -9.04 31.24
CA SER A 336 1.77 -8.61 30.39
C SER A 336 0.39 -9.00 30.95
N THR A 337 0.36 -9.77 32.03
CA THR A 337 -0.90 -10.20 32.69
C THR A 337 -0.75 -10.05 34.20
N VAL A 338 -1.79 -9.50 34.84
CA VAL A 338 -1.84 -9.33 36.31
C VAL A 338 -3.23 -9.73 36.79
N THR A 339 -3.27 -10.36 37.96
CA THR A 339 -4.52 -10.63 38.68
C THR A 339 -4.51 -9.93 40.04
N ILE A 340 -5.46 -9.01 40.24
CA ILE A 340 -5.69 -8.31 41.49
C ILE A 340 -6.75 -9.06 42.28
N LEU A 341 -6.41 -9.57 43.44
CA LEU A 341 -7.37 -10.25 44.30
C LEU A 341 -8.19 -9.20 45.07
N LEU A 342 -9.51 -9.38 45.12
CA LEU A 342 -10.44 -8.52 45.84
C LEU A 342 -10.80 -9.18 47.20
N SER A 343 -10.83 -8.38 48.26
CA SER A 343 -11.37 -8.83 49.54
C SER A 343 -12.90 -9.01 49.48
N ALA A 344 -13.49 -9.71 50.42
CA ALA A 344 -14.93 -9.92 50.48
C ALA A 344 -15.73 -8.59 50.57
N GLU A 345 -15.15 -7.55 51.22
CA GLU A 345 -15.75 -6.21 51.25
C GLU A 345 -15.62 -5.48 49.91
N GLN A 346 -14.63 -5.82 49.12
CA GLN A 346 -14.36 -5.21 47.85
C GLN A 346 -15.13 -5.82 46.70
N SER A 347 -15.66 -7.03 46.83
CA SER A 347 -16.37 -7.77 45.78
C SER A 347 -17.65 -7.10 45.28
N ALA A 348 -18.29 -6.30 46.10
CA ALA A 348 -19.62 -5.70 45.86
C ALA A 348 -19.59 -4.20 45.55
N THR A 349 -18.43 -3.56 45.60
CA THR A 349 -18.32 -2.10 45.41
C THR A 349 -17.73 -1.75 44.03
N PRO A 350 -18.15 -0.62 43.41
CA PRO A 350 -17.50 -0.12 42.18
C PRO A 350 -16.14 0.50 42.51
N TYR A 351 -15.21 0.39 41.57
CA TYR A 351 -13.84 0.90 41.64
C TYR A 351 -13.47 1.68 40.40
N LEU A 352 -12.49 2.55 40.54
CA LEU A 352 -11.77 3.15 39.42
C LEU A 352 -10.38 2.48 39.32
N LEU A 353 -10.12 1.82 38.23
CA LEU A 353 -8.81 1.25 37.90
C LEU A 353 -8.11 2.18 36.94
N THR A 354 -6.86 2.52 37.22
CA THR A 354 -5.99 3.23 36.28
C THR A 354 -4.77 2.37 35.96
N ILE A 355 -4.38 2.36 34.70
CA ILE A 355 -3.19 1.71 34.19
C ILE A 355 -2.38 2.81 33.55
N GLN A 356 -1.15 3.01 34.00
CA GLN A 356 -0.20 3.98 33.45
C GLN A 356 0.98 3.22 32.88
N SER A 357 1.25 3.38 31.57
CA SER A 357 2.42 2.79 30.92
C SER A 357 3.71 3.44 31.43
N PRO A 358 4.86 2.81 31.20
CA PRO A 358 6.18 3.40 31.52
C PRO A 358 6.41 4.75 30.85
N GLU A 359 5.77 4.95 29.69
CA GLU A 359 5.85 6.17 28.88
C GLU A 359 4.88 7.27 29.33
N GLY A 360 4.10 7.01 30.39
CA GLY A 360 3.20 7.98 31.00
C GLY A 360 1.76 7.97 30.45
N GLN A 361 1.45 7.11 29.50
CA GLN A 361 0.07 6.96 28.99
C GLN A 361 -0.83 6.40 30.10
N ARG A 362 -2.07 6.91 30.18
CA ARG A 362 -2.99 6.53 31.25
C ARG A 362 -4.35 6.09 30.70
N VAL A 363 -4.75 4.87 31.04
CA VAL A 363 -6.07 4.33 30.80
C VAL A 363 -6.81 4.22 32.13
N SER A 364 -8.07 4.65 32.18
CA SER A 364 -8.90 4.56 33.38
C SER A 364 -10.22 3.86 33.07
N VAL A 365 -10.57 2.89 33.90
CA VAL A 365 -11.77 2.07 33.73
C VAL A 365 -12.55 2.04 35.02
N LYS A 366 -13.86 2.27 34.96
CA LYS A 366 -14.78 2.06 36.07
C LYS A 366 -15.21 0.59 36.07
N LEU A 367 -14.92 -0.11 37.14
CA LEU A 367 -15.18 -1.53 37.34
C LEU A 367 -16.45 -1.77 38.17
#